data_7bf69bda21050131de2a7690ba1543f2
#
_entry.id   7bf69bda21050131de2a7690ba1543f2
#
_cell.length_a   1.000
_cell.length_b   1.000
_cell.length_c   1.000
_cell.angle_alpha   90.00
_cell.angle_beta   90.00
_cell.angle_gamma   90.00
#
_symmetry.space_group_name_H-M   'P 1'
#
loop_
_entity.id
_entity.type
_entity.pdbx_description
1 polymer ?
#
loop_
_entity_poly.entity_id
_entity_poly.type
_entity_poly.pdbx_seq_one_letter_code
_entity_poly.pdbx_strand_id
1 'polypeptide(L)'
;MVLLIKLVVFDLDNVIIDGEAIDEIGKLANVEDKIAEITEKAMQGEIDFETSIKDRVQLLEGTSIEEIQKVASELPLMPGACKTINCLKEKDVDVAIISGSFDVVAEKINDKLGVDTVYTNSFTVEDGKLTGEVTGPLVSGSKLDVLKDHVEEAGITLDEVVAVGDGANDISMIESAGCGIA
;
A
#
# COMPACT_ATOMS: atom_id res chain seq x y z
N MET A 1 -28.90 12.97 -8.99
CA MET A 1 -28.57 12.40 -7.66
C MET A 1 -27.16 12.87 -7.34
N VAL A 2 -26.97 13.62 -6.28
CA VAL A 2 -25.61 14.02 -5.87
C VAL A 2 -25.02 12.80 -5.16
N LEU A 3 -23.95 12.24 -5.72
CA LEU A 3 -23.21 11.16 -5.06
C LEU A 3 -22.56 11.75 -3.82
N LEU A 4 -22.93 11.27 -2.65
CA LEU A 4 -22.27 11.69 -1.40
C LEU A 4 -21.08 10.74 -1.17
N ILE A 5 -19.89 11.20 -1.43
CA ILE A 5 -18.66 10.44 -1.13
C ILE A 5 -18.46 10.43 0.38
N LYS A 6 -18.26 9.25 0.93
CA LYS A 6 -18.01 9.02 2.35
C LYS A 6 -16.61 8.51 2.62
N LEU A 7 -15.98 7.85 1.65
CA LEU A 7 -14.66 7.25 1.78
C LEU A 7 -13.81 7.55 0.55
N VAL A 8 -12.55 7.89 0.77
CA VAL A 8 -11.52 7.89 -0.27
C VAL A 8 -10.45 6.89 0.11
N VAL A 9 -10.20 5.93 -0.78
CA VAL A 9 -9.18 4.90 -0.61
C VAL A 9 -8.02 5.18 -1.53
N PHE A 10 -6.80 5.16 -0.99
CA PHE A 10 -5.57 5.36 -1.75
C PHE A 10 -4.71 4.10 -1.71
N ASP A 11 -4.01 3.82 -2.81
CA ASP A 11 -2.78 3.05 -2.72
C ASP A 11 -1.69 3.88 -2.02
N LEU A 12 -0.57 3.25 -1.64
CA LEU A 12 0.53 3.90 -0.95
C LEU A 12 1.66 4.27 -1.90
N ASP A 13 2.25 3.24 -2.55
CA ASP A 13 3.39 3.40 -3.44
C ASP A 13 2.98 4.16 -4.72
N ASN A 14 3.78 5.13 -5.18
CA ASN A 14 3.53 6.03 -6.32
C ASN A 14 2.21 6.85 -6.26
N VAL A 15 1.44 6.75 -5.18
CA VAL A 15 0.18 7.49 -4.97
C VAL A 15 0.30 8.45 -3.79
N ILE A 16 0.67 7.94 -2.62
CA ILE A 16 0.90 8.72 -1.38
C ILE A 16 2.40 9.03 -1.22
N ILE A 17 3.27 8.05 -1.49
CA ILE A 17 4.72 8.23 -1.51
C ILE A 17 5.22 8.34 -2.95
N ASP A 18 6.29 9.10 -3.14
CA ASP A 18 6.95 9.28 -4.43
C ASP A 18 8.00 8.17 -4.60
N GLY A 19 7.57 7.02 -5.10
CA GLY A 19 8.35 5.82 -5.35
C GLY A 19 7.80 4.55 -4.71
N GLU A 20 8.56 3.47 -4.83
CA GLU A 20 8.25 2.14 -4.33
C GLU A 20 9.02 1.87 -3.02
N ALA A 21 8.32 1.61 -1.92
CA ALA A 21 8.95 1.36 -0.63
C ALA A 21 9.90 0.16 -0.66
N ILE A 22 9.53 -0.91 -1.36
CA ILE A 22 10.34 -2.13 -1.44
C ILE A 22 11.67 -1.90 -2.18
N ASP A 23 11.72 -0.98 -3.13
CA ASP A 23 12.96 -0.64 -3.87
C ASP A 23 13.95 0.06 -2.94
N GLU A 24 13.47 1.01 -2.11
CA GLU A 24 14.32 1.70 -1.15
C GLU A 24 14.84 0.75 -0.05
N ILE A 25 13.99 -0.19 0.40
CA ILE A 25 14.41 -1.25 1.32
C ILE A 25 15.40 -2.20 0.62
N GLY A 26 15.20 -2.48 -0.66
CA GLY A 26 16.12 -3.29 -1.48
C GLY A 26 17.51 -2.70 -1.59
N LYS A 27 17.64 -1.38 -1.71
CA LYS A 27 18.92 -0.67 -1.68
C LYS A 27 19.65 -0.87 -0.35
N LEU A 28 18.91 -0.82 0.77
CA LEU A 28 19.47 -1.08 2.09
C LEU A 28 20.10 -2.49 2.19
N ALA A 29 19.44 -3.48 1.60
CA ALA A 29 19.90 -4.88 1.57
C ALA A 29 20.89 -5.18 0.42
N ASN A 30 21.17 -4.22 -0.48
CA ASN A 30 21.96 -4.37 -1.71
C ASN A 30 21.41 -5.44 -2.67
N VAL A 31 20.08 -5.49 -2.82
CA VAL A 31 19.36 -6.43 -3.67
C VAL A 31 18.40 -5.75 -4.67
N GLU A 32 18.49 -4.43 -4.85
CA GLU A 32 17.60 -3.64 -5.69
C GLU A 32 17.47 -4.18 -7.13
N ASP A 33 18.58 -4.58 -7.75
CA ASP A 33 18.57 -5.12 -9.12
C ASP A 33 17.75 -6.41 -9.21
N LYS A 34 17.84 -7.28 -8.17
CA LYS A 34 17.07 -8.54 -8.13
C LYS A 34 15.59 -8.29 -7.87
N ILE A 35 15.27 -7.32 -7.01
CA ILE A 35 13.89 -6.91 -6.76
C ILE A 35 13.27 -6.37 -8.04
N ALA A 36 13.97 -5.49 -8.77
CA ALA A 36 13.51 -4.95 -10.05
C ALA A 36 13.26 -6.06 -11.09
N GLU A 37 14.13 -7.07 -11.18
CA GLU A 37 13.95 -8.22 -12.08
C GLU A 37 12.66 -9.01 -11.77
N ILE A 38 12.38 -9.25 -10.47
CA ILE A 38 11.15 -9.96 -10.05
C ILE A 38 9.92 -9.10 -10.34
N THR A 39 9.99 -7.80 -10.09
CA THR A 39 8.92 -6.86 -10.40
C THR A 39 8.60 -6.86 -11.90
N GLU A 40 9.63 -6.82 -12.76
CA GLU A 40 9.45 -6.88 -14.20
C GLU A 40 8.74 -8.16 -14.66
N LYS A 41 9.13 -9.33 -14.12
CA LYS A 41 8.47 -10.60 -14.40
C LYS A 41 7.00 -10.60 -14.01
N ALA A 42 6.67 -10.01 -12.87
CA ALA A 42 5.28 -9.86 -12.43
C ALA A 42 4.48 -8.93 -13.36
N MET A 43 5.06 -7.81 -13.79
CA MET A 43 4.44 -6.87 -14.74
C MET A 43 4.22 -7.51 -16.13
N GLN A 44 5.08 -8.43 -16.54
CA GLN A 44 4.93 -9.19 -17.79
C GLN A 44 3.94 -10.35 -17.67
N GLY A 45 3.43 -10.61 -16.45
CA GLY A 45 2.51 -11.70 -16.19
C GLY A 45 3.16 -13.09 -16.15
N GLU A 46 4.49 -13.16 -16.05
CA GLU A 46 5.24 -14.41 -15.94
C GLU A 46 5.07 -15.06 -14.58
N ILE A 47 4.90 -14.28 -13.54
CA ILE A 47 4.60 -14.70 -12.17
C ILE A 47 3.43 -13.87 -11.62
N ASP A 48 2.66 -14.47 -10.69
CA ASP A 48 1.58 -13.77 -10.01
C ASP A 48 2.10 -12.85 -8.88
N PHE A 49 1.20 -12.01 -8.36
CA PHE A 49 1.55 -11.05 -7.31
C PHE A 49 2.02 -11.75 -6.02
N GLU A 50 1.36 -12.84 -5.63
CA GLU A 50 1.71 -13.60 -4.42
C GLU A 50 3.14 -14.15 -4.50
N THR A 51 3.48 -14.77 -5.61
CA THR A 51 4.85 -15.26 -5.87
C THR A 51 5.84 -14.09 -5.86
N SER A 52 5.52 -13.01 -6.57
CA SER A 52 6.38 -11.83 -6.67
C SER A 52 6.67 -11.20 -5.32
N ILE A 53 5.66 -10.99 -4.46
CA ILE A 53 5.87 -10.35 -3.16
C ILE A 53 6.69 -11.25 -2.22
N LYS A 54 6.43 -12.57 -2.23
CA LYS A 54 7.19 -13.54 -1.43
C LYS A 54 8.67 -13.59 -1.85
N ASP A 55 8.93 -13.69 -3.15
CA ASP A 55 10.30 -13.76 -3.68
C ASP A 55 11.09 -12.48 -3.37
N ARG A 56 10.46 -11.32 -3.51
CA ARG A 56 11.09 -10.03 -3.17
C ARG A 56 11.39 -9.92 -1.68
N VAL A 57 10.45 -10.30 -0.81
CA VAL A 57 10.64 -10.24 0.64
C VAL A 57 11.69 -11.25 1.10
N GLN A 58 11.77 -12.41 0.48
CA GLN A 58 12.81 -13.39 0.79
C GLN A 58 14.22 -12.83 0.57
N LEU A 59 14.42 -11.97 -0.44
CA LEU A 59 15.71 -11.32 -0.67
C LEU A 59 16.11 -10.36 0.46
N LEU A 60 15.17 -9.93 1.28
CA LEU A 60 15.39 -9.00 2.40
C LEU A 60 15.71 -9.71 3.71
N GLU A 61 15.80 -11.05 3.74
CA GLU A 61 16.13 -11.83 4.94
C GLU A 61 17.40 -11.29 5.62
N GLY A 62 17.32 -11.16 6.95
CA GLY A 62 18.43 -10.66 7.78
C GLY A 62 18.55 -9.14 7.85
N THR A 63 17.76 -8.37 7.07
CA THR A 63 17.74 -6.90 7.15
C THR A 63 17.16 -6.44 8.47
N SER A 64 17.75 -5.41 9.08
CA SER A 64 17.31 -4.85 10.36
C SER A 64 16.00 -4.11 10.22
N ILE A 65 15.02 -4.41 11.07
CA ILE A 65 13.74 -3.68 11.11
C ILE A 65 13.93 -2.20 11.50
N GLU A 66 14.91 -1.88 12.33
CA GLU A 66 15.22 -0.49 12.72
C GLU A 66 15.74 0.33 11.53
N GLU A 67 16.57 -0.29 10.67
CA GLU A 67 17.05 0.37 9.44
C GLU A 67 15.92 0.57 8.44
N ILE A 68 15.01 -0.40 8.32
CA ILE A 68 13.80 -0.25 7.47
C ILE A 68 12.90 0.88 8.00
N GLN A 69 12.68 0.98 9.30
CA GLN A 69 11.92 2.08 9.92
C GLN A 69 12.54 3.44 9.61
N LYS A 70 13.86 3.52 9.60
CA LYS A 70 14.57 4.74 9.24
C LYS A 70 14.35 5.11 7.78
N VAL A 71 14.53 4.16 6.85
CA VAL A 71 14.24 4.36 5.42
C VAL A 71 12.78 4.79 5.23
N ALA A 72 11.83 4.10 5.85
CA ALA A 72 10.41 4.44 5.78
C ALA A 72 10.11 5.87 6.25
N SER A 73 10.79 6.35 7.29
CA SER A 73 10.63 7.71 7.80
C SER A 73 11.15 8.80 6.84
N GLU A 74 12.09 8.44 5.97
CA GLU A 74 12.74 9.32 5.00
C GLU A 74 12.04 9.33 3.62
N LEU A 75 11.11 8.40 3.37
CA LEU A 75 10.37 8.33 2.11
C LEU A 75 9.64 9.65 1.82
N PRO A 76 9.82 10.20 0.60
CA PRO A 76 9.15 11.43 0.21
C PRO A 76 7.66 11.18 -0.02
N LEU A 77 6.84 12.14 0.40
CA LEU A 77 5.41 12.13 0.05
C LEU A 77 5.20 12.77 -1.32
N MET A 78 4.24 12.27 -2.07
CA MET A 78 3.77 12.91 -3.29
C MET A 78 3.36 14.36 -3.02
N PRO A 79 3.70 15.30 -3.92
CA PRO A 79 3.30 16.70 -3.78
C PRO A 79 1.79 16.84 -3.66
N GLY A 80 1.33 17.35 -2.53
CA GLY A 80 -0.09 17.56 -2.26
C GLY A 80 -0.77 16.47 -1.43
N ALA A 81 -0.15 15.32 -1.16
CA ALA A 81 -0.75 14.23 -0.40
C ALA A 81 -1.30 14.69 0.95
N CYS A 82 -0.48 15.31 1.80
CA CYS A 82 -0.93 15.85 3.09
C CYS A 82 -2.09 16.84 2.95
N LYS A 83 -2.02 17.73 1.97
CA LYS A 83 -3.07 18.73 1.75
C LYS A 83 -4.39 18.08 1.33
N THR A 84 -4.33 17.10 0.45
CA THR A 84 -5.51 16.37 -0.03
C THR A 84 -6.18 15.62 1.11
N ILE A 85 -5.41 14.84 1.89
CA ILE A 85 -5.93 14.08 3.02
C ILE A 85 -6.55 14.99 4.07
N ASN A 86 -5.86 16.07 4.46
CA ASN A 86 -6.41 17.04 5.41
C ASN A 86 -7.71 17.68 4.89
N CYS A 87 -7.77 18.03 3.61
CA CYS A 87 -8.98 18.61 3.01
C CYS A 87 -10.16 17.64 2.99
N LEU A 88 -9.92 16.34 2.81
CA LEU A 88 -10.96 15.31 2.89
C LEU A 88 -11.49 15.19 4.33
N LYS A 89 -10.59 15.10 5.30
CA LYS A 89 -10.94 15.02 6.73
C LYS A 89 -11.71 16.25 7.23
N GLU A 90 -11.34 17.46 6.77
CA GLU A 90 -12.09 18.71 7.07
C GLU A 90 -13.54 18.69 6.51
N LYS A 91 -13.83 17.78 5.58
CA LYS A 91 -15.14 17.59 4.98
C LYS A 91 -15.91 16.38 5.51
N ASP A 92 -15.42 15.79 6.61
CA ASP A 92 -15.97 14.58 7.20
C ASP A 92 -16.02 13.39 6.20
N VAL A 93 -15.00 13.30 5.35
CA VAL A 93 -14.78 12.17 4.44
C VAL A 93 -13.70 11.28 5.05
N ASP A 94 -14.03 10.01 5.27
CA ASP A 94 -13.08 9.02 5.78
C ASP A 94 -11.98 8.74 4.75
N VAL A 95 -10.77 8.47 5.24
CA VAL A 95 -9.63 8.16 4.38
C VAL A 95 -9.03 6.82 4.78
N ALA A 96 -8.83 5.95 3.80
CA ALA A 96 -8.17 4.67 4.00
C ALA A 96 -6.99 4.49 3.03
N ILE A 97 -6.02 3.69 3.44
CA ILE A 97 -4.94 3.18 2.58
C ILE A 97 -5.12 1.67 2.44
N ILE A 98 -5.12 1.17 1.20
CA ILE A 98 -5.10 -0.26 0.88
C ILE A 98 -3.93 -0.50 -0.06
N SER A 99 -2.84 -1.07 0.45
CA SER A 99 -1.59 -1.22 -0.32
C SER A 99 -0.93 -2.58 -0.11
N GLY A 100 -0.38 -3.13 -1.18
CA GLY A 100 0.50 -4.30 -1.13
C GLY A 100 1.84 -4.07 -0.42
N SER A 101 2.10 -2.85 0.04
CA SER A 101 3.27 -2.47 0.83
C SER A 101 3.21 -3.02 2.26
N PHE A 102 3.99 -2.47 3.19
CA PHE A 102 4.22 -3.07 4.51
C PHE A 102 3.80 -2.13 5.63
N ASP A 103 3.32 -2.72 6.74
CA ASP A 103 2.86 -2.02 7.94
C ASP A 103 3.91 -1.04 8.49
N VAL A 104 5.16 -1.48 8.59
CA VAL A 104 6.27 -0.63 9.08
C VAL A 104 6.46 0.64 8.24
N VAL A 105 6.20 0.57 6.95
CA VAL A 105 6.24 1.74 6.04
C VAL A 105 5.02 2.60 6.23
N ALA A 106 3.85 1.97 6.15
CA ALA A 106 2.57 2.67 6.25
C ALA A 106 2.39 3.39 7.60
N GLU A 107 2.85 2.81 8.71
CA GLU A 107 2.86 3.46 10.03
C GLU A 107 3.67 4.75 10.02
N LYS A 108 4.90 4.73 9.47
CA LYS A 108 5.76 5.93 9.40
C LYS A 108 5.18 7.03 8.50
N ILE A 109 4.52 6.64 7.43
CA ILE A 109 3.81 7.57 6.56
C ILE A 109 2.55 8.09 7.26
N ASN A 110 1.80 7.22 7.94
CA ASN A 110 0.58 7.61 8.65
C ASN A 110 0.82 8.53 9.85
N ASP A 111 1.97 8.46 10.50
CA ASP A 111 2.40 9.43 11.51
C ASP A 111 2.37 10.88 10.98
N LYS A 112 2.57 11.05 9.66
CA LYS A 112 2.56 12.37 8.98
C LYS A 112 1.16 12.76 8.47
N LEU A 113 0.30 11.79 8.18
CA LEU A 113 -0.96 12.00 7.45
C LEU A 113 -2.20 11.89 8.35
N GLY A 114 -2.15 11.03 9.36
CA GLY A 114 -3.27 10.76 10.27
C GLY A 114 -4.48 10.16 9.54
N VAL A 115 -4.24 9.18 8.65
CA VAL A 115 -5.27 8.43 7.94
C VAL A 115 -6.03 7.52 8.92
N ASP A 116 -7.32 7.35 8.71
CA ASP A 116 -8.20 6.67 9.67
C ASP A 116 -8.02 5.15 9.68
N THR A 117 -7.77 4.56 8.51
CA THR A 117 -7.63 3.09 8.37
C THR A 117 -6.53 2.75 7.36
N VAL A 118 -5.74 1.72 7.69
CA VAL A 118 -4.63 1.26 6.85
C VAL A 118 -4.65 -0.27 6.76
N TYR A 119 -4.64 -0.79 5.54
CA TYR A 119 -4.53 -2.22 5.22
C TYR A 119 -3.26 -2.46 4.41
N THR A 120 -2.36 -3.24 4.95
CA THR A 120 -1.07 -3.58 4.32
C THR A 120 -0.66 -5.01 4.68
N ASN A 121 0.44 -5.47 4.10
CA ASN A 121 1.09 -6.68 4.53
C ASN A 121 2.08 -6.39 5.67
N SER A 122 2.62 -7.44 6.29
CA SER A 122 3.58 -7.35 7.40
C SER A 122 4.77 -8.24 7.15
N PHE A 123 5.96 -7.75 7.45
CA PHE A 123 7.15 -8.60 7.52
C PHE A 123 7.11 -9.49 8.76
N THR A 124 7.58 -10.72 8.64
CA THR A 124 7.88 -11.54 9.81
C THR A 124 9.26 -11.18 10.35
N VAL A 125 9.33 -10.87 11.65
CA VAL A 125 10.55 -10.38 12.31
C VAL A 125 10.95 -11.30 13.46
N GLU A 126 12.20 -11.73 13.51
CA GLU A 126 12.83 -12.45 14.63
C GLU A 126 14.13 -11.74 15.04
N ASP A 127 14.34 -11.56 16.32
CA ASP A 127 15.53 -10.89 16.88
C ASP A 127 15.88 -9.53 16.21
N GLY A 128 14.84 -8.76 15.83
CA GLY A 128 14.99 -7.45 15.19
C GLY A 128 15.38 -7.48 13.71
N LYS A 129 15.32 -8.65 13.07
CA LYS A 129 15.64 -8.85 11.65
C LYS A 129 14.50 -9.53 10.91
N LEU A 130 14.39 -9.24 9.61
CA LEU A 130 13.43 -9.92 8.74
C LEU A 130 13.79 -11.39 8.59
N THR A 131 12.78 -12.26 8.62
CA THR A 131 12.95 -13.71 8.36
C THR A 131 12.90 -14.05 6.87
N GLY A 132 12.55 -13.09 6.00
CA GLY A 132 12.28 -13.33 4.59
C GLY A 132 10.83 -13.76 4.30
N GLU A 133 9.97 -13.78 5.32
CA GLU A 133 8.55 -14.12 5.17
C GLU A 133 7.67 -12.88 5.24
N VAL A 134 6.55 -12.94 4.52
CA VAL A 134 5.52 -11.90 4.49
C VAL A 134 4.15 -12.50 4.78
N THR A 135 3.35 -11.79 5.55
CA THR A 135 1.95 -12.13 5.87
C THR A 135 1.06 -10.92 5.63
N GLY A 136 -0.24 -11.15 5.52
CA GLY A 136 -1.21 -10.06 5.41
C GLY A 136 -2.30 -10.30 4.39
N PRO A 137 -3.31 -9.42 4.38
CA PRO A 137 -4.52 -9.60 3.58
C PRO A 137 -4.26 -9.47 2.07
N LEU A 138 -3.18 -8.79 1.68
CA LEU A 138 -2.85 -8.50 0.29
C LEU A 138 -1.73 -9.39 -0.27
N VAL A 139 -1.27 -10.40 0.48
CA VAL A 139 -0.33 -11.40 -0.04
C VAL A 139 -1.01 -12.28 -1.09
N SER A 140 -2.17 -12.82 -0.76
CA SER A 140 -2.97 -13.69 -1.65
C SER A 140 -4.38 -13.14 -1.95
N GLY A 141 -4.80 -12.08 -1.27
CA GLY A 141 -6.07 -11.39 -1.49
C GLY A 141 -5.95 -10.22 -2.45
N SER A 142 -7.09 -9.72 -2.93
CA SER A 142 -7.13 -8.52 -3.77
C SER A 142 -7.46 -7.27 -2.96
N LYS A 143 -7.04 -6.10 -3.46
CA LYS A 143 -7.43 -4.80 -2.86
C LYS A 143 -8.95 -4.61 -2.86
N LEU A 144 -9.64 -5.13 -3.87
CA LEU A 144 -11.10 -5.08 -3.94
C LEU A 144 -11.77 -5.88 -2.82
N ASP A 145 -11.24 -7.05 -2.45
CA ASP A 145 -11.83 -7.85 -1.37
C ASP A 145 -11.69 -7.11 -0.04
N VAL A 146 -10.51 -6.56 0.24
CA VAL A 146 -10.27 -5.72 1.43
C VAL A 146 -11.20 -4.49 1.44
N LEU A 147 -11.39 -3.83 0.29
CA LEU A 147 -12.31 -2.70 0.19
C LEU A 147 -13.77 -3.11 0.45
N LYS A 148 -14.21 -4.25 -0.08
CA LYS A 148 -15.57 -4.76 0.16
C LYS A 148 -15.82 -5.04 1.64
N ASP A 149 -14.88 -5.69 2.31
CA ASP A 149 -14.98 -5.96 3.74
C ASP A 149 -15.07 -4.65 4.53
N HIS A 150 -14.23 -3.67 4.18
CA HIS A 150 -14.23 -2.35 4.84
C HIS A 150 -15.56 -1.61 4.64
N VAL A 151 -16.11 -1.54 3.43
CA VAL A 151 -17.38 -0.83 3.18
C VAL A 151 -18.56 -1.53 3.85
N GLU A 152 -18.55 -2.87 3.97
CA GLU A 152 -19.56 -3.63 4.70
C GLU A 152 -19.51 -3.29 6.20
N GLU A 153 -18.32 -3.29 6.81
CA GLU A 153 -18.11 -2.94 8.21
C GLU A 153 -18.50 -1.48 8.50
N ALA A 154 -18.18 -0.56 7.60
CA ALA A 154 -18.51 0.86 7.72
C ALA A 154 -20.01 1.17 7.43
N GLY A 155 -20.77 0.21 6.91
CA GLY A 155 -22.18 0.40 6.54
C GLY A 155 -22.40 1.38 5.40
N ILE A 156 -21.44 1.47 4.47
CA ILE A 156 -21.48 2.27 3.24
C ILE A 156 -21.53 1.36 2.01
N THR A 157 -21.59 1.94 0.81
CA THR A 157 -21.60 1.20 -0.44
C THR A 157 -20.43 1.63 -1.31
N LEU A 158 -20.03 0.78 -2.27
CA LEU A 158 -18.96 1.10 -3.22
C LEU A 158 -19.26 2.36 -4.04
N ASP A 159 -20.55 2.69 -4.29
CA ASP A 159 -20.95 3.94 -4.96
C ASP A 159 -20.58 5.21 -4.16
N GLU A 160 -20.37 5.08 -2.84
CA GLU A 160 -19.98 6.19 -1.95
C GLU A 160 -18.45 6.29 -1.78
N VAL A 161 -17.66 5.50 -2.54
CA VAL A 161 -16.21 5.42 -2.47
C VAL A 161 -15.54 6.07 -3.68
N VAL A 162 -14.46 6.78 -3.43
CA VAL A 162 -13.45 7.13 -4.45
C VAL A 162 -12.24 6.23 -4.23
N ALA A 163 -11.76 5.56 -5.27
CA ALA A 163 -10.55 4.74 -5.23
C ALA A 163 -9.47 5.37 -6.11
N VAL A 164 -8.25 5.47 -5.56
CA VAL A 164 -7.08 6.07 -6.22
C VAL A 164 -5.94 5.06 -6.23
N GLY A 165 -5.36 4.79 -7.40
CA GLY A 165 -4.26 3.85 -7.57
C GLY A 165 -3.57 4.04 -8.92
N ASP A 166 -2.39 3.48 -9.11
CA ASP A 166 -1.58 3.62 -10.33
C ASP A 166 -1.23 2.27 -10.98
N GLY A 167 -1.39 1.17 -10.25
CA GLY A 167 -0.95 -0.16 -10.64
C GLY A 167 -2.05 -1.10 -11.16
N ALA A 168 -1.63 -2.17 -11.80
CA ALA A 168 -2.54 -3.21 -12.29
C ALA A 168 -3.34 -3.90 -11.16
N ASN A 169 -2.78 -3.98 -9.97
CA ASN A 169 -3.41 -4.50 -8.76
C ASN A 169 -4.52 -3.61 -8.21
N ASP A 170 -4.62 -2.34 -8.68
CA ASP A 170 -5.66 -1.38 -8.30
C ASP A 170 -6.88 -1.44 -9.21
N ILE A 171 -6.77 -1.98 -10.42
CA ILE A 171 -7.80 -1.90 -11.45
C ILE A 171 -9.15 -2.36 -10.92
N SER A 172 -9.22 -3.52 -10.26
CA SER A 172 -10.48 -4.06 -9.74
C SER A 172 -11.11 -3.17 -8.66
N MET A 173 -10.31 -2.53 -7.83
CA MET A 173 -10.76 -1.58 -6.81
C MET A 173 -11.26 -0.29 -7.47
N ILE A 174 -10.51 0.26 -8.43
CA ILE A 174 -10.82 1.48 -9.18
C ILE A 174 -12.13 1.31 -9.97
N GLU A 175 -12.28 0.19 -10.69
CA GLU A 175 -13.48 -0.08 -11.50
C GLU A 175 -14.75 -0.33 -10.68
N SER A 176 -14.59 -0.81 -9.43
CA SER A 176 -15.73 -1.13 -8.55
C SER A 176 -16.20 0.05 -7.72
N ALA A 177 -15.38 1.07 -7.51
CA ALA A 177 -15.73 2.26 -6.75
C ALA A 177 -16.69 3.19 -7.52
N GLY A 178 -17.44 4.01 -6.80
CA GLY A 178 -18.33 5.03 -7.40
C GLY A 178 -17.58 6.06 -8.24
N CYS A 179 -16.30 6.29 -7.94
CA CYS A 179 -15.37 7.07 -8.74
C CYS A 179 -13.97 6.47 -8.66
N GLY A 180 -13.39 6.09 -9.77
CA GLY A 180 -12.03 5.61 -9.88
C GLY A 180 -11.09 6.68 -10.44
N ILE A 181 -9.88 6.76 -9.89
CA ILE A 181 -8.80 7.67 -10.32
C ILE A 181 -7.53 6.84 -10.51
N ALA A 182 -6.93 6.94 -11.71
CA ALA A 182 -5.69 6.27 -12.06
C ALA A 182 -4.63 7.27 -12.53
#